data_52a870050f48328b6cab62b0a5332b95
#
_entry.id   52a870050f48328b6cab62b0a5332b95
#
_cell.length_a   1.000
_cell.length_b   1.000
_cell.length_c   1.000
_cell.angle_alpha   90.00
_cell.angle_beta   90.00
_cell.angle_gamma   90.00
#
_symmetry.space_group_name_H-M   'P 1'
#
loop_
_entity.id
_entity.type
_entity.pdbx_description
1 polymer ?
#
loop_
_entity_poly.entity_id
_entity_poly.type
_entity_poly.pdbx_seq_one_letter_code
_entity_poly.pdbx_strand_id
1 'polypeptide(L)'
;MATWSQISRRPLSETWEYVENVVKHSNEDGSVTRRKRYSKDRIRFSVAFDLLNSTDAAVIKALFYQYGLHSHFSFTDKSNTARNVVFEKPLSFVESVSGWYKFDTIVLVEI
;
A
#
# COMPACT_ATOMS: atom_id res chain seq x y z
N MET A 1 17.19 -5.37 -8.75
CA MET A 1 15.83 -5.43 -8.21
C MET A 1 15.39 -4.07 -7.76
N ALA A 2 14.14 -3.71 -8.09
CA ALA A 2 13.59 -2.44 -7.62
C ALA A 2 13.22 -2.56 -6.13
N THR A 3 13.49 -1.52 -5.36
CA THR A 3 13.13 -1.43 -3.95
C THR A 3 12.48 -0.09 -3.68
N TRP A 4 11.61 -0.04 -2.66
CA TRP A 4 10.92 1.19 -2.30
C TRP A 4 11.90 2.32 -1.94
N SER A 5 13.04 1.98 -1.34
CA SER A 5 14.04 2.97 -0.94
C SER A 5 14.74 3.66 -2.10
N GLN A 6 14.59 3.15 -3.33
CA GLN A 6 15.15 3.78 -4.52
C GLN A 6 14.35 5.00 -4.97
N ILE A 7 13.15 5.20 -4.42
CA ILE A 7 12.35 6.39 -4.72
C ILE A 7 12.91 7.55 -3.92
N SER A 8 13.37 8.58 -4.61
CA SER A 8 14.02 9.71 -3.97
C SER A 8 13.04 10.75 -3.43
N ARG A 9 11.83 10.83 -4.01
CA ARG A 9 10.83 11.81 -3.63
C ARG A 9 9.93 11.28 -2.54
N ARG A 10 9.61 12.15 -1.57
CA ARG A 10 8.65 11.80 -0.52
C ARG A 10 7.23 11.81 -1.08
N PRO A 11 6.36 10.93 -0.61
CA PRO A 11 4.95 10.96 -0.99
C PRO A 11 4.29 12.28 -0.62
N LEU A 12 3.34 12.72 -1.45
CA LEU A 12 2.48 13.86 -1.13
C LEU A 12 1.68 13.57 0.13
N SER A 13 1.16 12.35 0.25
CA SER A 13 0.42 11.93 1.43
C SER A 13 0.63 10.44 1.67
N GLU A 14 0.56 10.06 2.93
CA GLU A 14 0.59 8.66 3.34
C GLU A 14 -0.46 8.50 4.44
N THR A 15 -1.49 7.75 4.12
CA THR A 15 -2.61 7.51 5.05
C THR A 15 -2.53 6.09 5.58
N TRP A 16 -2.71 5.95 6.89
CA TRP A 16 -2.69 4.67 7.57
C TRP A 16 -4.10 4.30 8.00
N GLU A 17 -4.47 3.06 7.75
CA GLU A 17 -5.77 2.54 8.12
C GLU A 17 -5.59 1.10 8.63
N TYR A 18 -6.20 0.77 9.75
CA TYR A 18 -6.20 -0.60 10.22
C TYR A 18 -7.19 -1.43 9.40
N VAL A 19 -6.74 -2.58 8.93
CA VAL A 19 -7.61 -3.52 8.24
C VAL A 19 -8.53 -4.18 9.26
N GLU A 20 -9.79 -4.33 8.92
CA GLU A 20 -10.75 -5.00 9.79
C GLU A 20 -10.28 -6.44 10.08
N ASN A 21 -10.09 -6.74 11.36
CA ASN A 21 -9.56 -8.02 11.83
C ASN A 21 -10.55 -8.68 12.79
N VAL A 22 -11.82 -8.68 12.39
CA VAL A 22 -12.90 -9.21 13.22
C VAL A 22 -13.85 -10.03 12.37
N VAL A 23 -14.17 -11.22 12.84
CA VAL A 23 -15.27 -12.01 12.31
C VAL A 23 -16.49 -11.75 13.17
N LYS A 24 -17.58 -11.31 12.55
CA LYS A 24 -18.84 -11.02 13.21
C LYS A 24 -19.84 -12.13 12.95
N HIS A 25 -20.57 -12.50 13.98
CA HIS A 25 -21.62 -13.49 13.88
C HIS A 25 -22.85 -12.98 14.62
N SER A 26 -23.97 -12.92 13.92
CA SER A 26 -25.26 -12.52 14.53
C SER A 26 -25.95 -13.73 15.12
N ASN A 27 -26.35 -13.63 16.39
CA ASN A 27 -27.06 -14.67 17.09
C ASN A 27 -28.57 -14.47 16.97
N GLU A 28 -29.35 -15.53 17.26
CA GLU A 28 -30.80 -15.48 17.16
C GLU A 28 -31.45 -14.46 18.10
N ASP A 29 -30.78 -14.18 19.22
CA ASP A 29 -31.28 -13.20 20.20
C ASP A 29 -30.94 -11.75 19.84
N GLY A 30 -30.32 -11.53 18.67
CA GLY A 30 -29.94 -10.21 18.21
C GLY A 30 -28.55 -9.75 18.66
N SER A 31 -27.88 -10.52 19.50
CA SER A 31 -26.53 -10.18 19.90
C SER A 31 -25.53 -10.49 18.78
N VAL A 32 -24.36 -9.86 18.82
CA VAL A 32 -23.31 -10.05 17.84
C VAL A 32 -22.06 -10.55 18.53
N THR A 33 -21.57 -11.70 18.08
CA THR A 33 -20.30 -12.25 18.55
C THR A 33 -19.19 -11.78 17.66
N ARG A 34 -18.06 -11.37 18.25
CA ARG A 34 -16.90 -10.88 17.53
C ARG A 34 -15.66 -11.61 17.99
N ARG A 35 -14.79 -11.93 17.04
CA ARG A 35 -13.50 -12.53 17.34
C ARG A 35 -12.46 -12.06 16.32
N LYS A 36 -11.20 -12.08 16.70
CA LYS A 36 -10.11 -11.74 15.79
C LYS A 36 -10.00 -12.79 14.68
N ARG A 37 -9.84 -12.32 13.44
CA ARG A 37 -9.58 -13.18 12.29
C ARG A 37 -8.11 -13.57 12.21
N TYR A 38 -7.23 -12.64 12.57
CA TYR A 38 -5.77 -12.83 12.53
C TYR A 38 -5.18 -12.55 13.90
N SER A 39 -4.03 -13.14 14.19
CA SER A 39 -3.32 -12.91 15.47
C SER A 39 -2.71 -11.52 15.55
N LYS A 40 -2.47 -10.86 14.42
CA LYS A 40 -1.84 -9.54 14.33
C LYS A 40 -2.74 -8.60 13.55
N ASP A 41 -2.92 -7.39 14.05
CA ASP A 41 -3.61 -6.34 13.30
C ASP A 41 -2.72 -5.87 12.15
N ARG A 42 -3.33 -5.68 10.99
CA ARG A 42 -2.64 -5.25 9.79
C ARG A 42 -2.97 -3.79 9.50
N ILE A 43 -2.02 -3.10 8.86
CA ILE A 43 -2.19 -1.71 8.49
C ILE A 43 -2.24 -1.63 6.96
N ARG A 44 -3.20 -0.86 6.46
CA ARG A 44 -3.29 -0.50 5.06
C ARG A 44 -2.69 0.89 4.88
N PHE A 45 -1.77 1.00 3.93
CA PHE A 45 -1.13 2.28 3.61
C PHE A 45 -1.67 2.77 2.27
N SER A 46 -2.15 4.01 2.24
CA SER A 46 -2.54 4.68 1.00
C SER A 46 -1.53 5.78 0.75
N VAL A 47 -0.74 5.65 -0.30
CA VAL A 47 0.36 6.54 -0.61
C VAL A 47 0.06 7.25 -1.93
N ALA A 48 0.20 8.57 -1.95
CA ALA A 48 -0.01 9.37 -3.14
C ALA A 48 1.24 10.16 -3.49
N PHE A 49 1.56 10.21 -4.77
CA PHE A 49 2.64 11.03 -5.32
C PHE A 49 2.05 12.01 -6.32
N ASP A 50 2.36 13.28 -6.17
CA ASP A 50 1.84 14.32 -7.05
C ASP A 50 2.66 14.46 -8.32
N LEU A 51 3.98 14.62 -8.17
CA LEU A 51 4.90 14.76 -9.30
C LEU A 51 6.10 13.85 -9.08
N LEU A 52 6.23 12.84 -9.91
CA LEU A 52 7.39 11.96 -9.93
C LEU A 52 8.09 12.08 -11.28
N ASN A 53 9.42 12.13 -11.27
CA ASN A 53 10.17 12.06 -12.49
C ASN A 53 10.12 10.63 -13.07
N SER A 54 10.59 10.46 -14.30
CA SER A 54 10.52 9.16 -14.97
C SER A 54 11.33 8.09 -14.23
N THR A 55 12.40 8.47 -13.55
CA THR A 55 13.25 7.53 -12.80
C THR A 55 12.48 6.92 -11.62
N ASP A 56 11.86 7.77 -10.80
CA ASP A 56 11.09 7.29 -9.64
C ASP A 56 9.83 6.53 -10.07
N ALA A 57 9.16 7.02 -11.11
CA ALA A 57 7.99 6.33 -11.66
C ALA A 57 8.37 4.94 -12.18
N ALA A 58 9.53 4.80 -12.80
CA ALA A 58 10.01 3.51 -13.28
C ALA A 58 10.25 2.53 -12.12
N VAL A 59 10.73 3.02 -10.98
CA VAL A 59 10.92 2.17 -9.79
C VAL A 59 9.57 1.62 -9.32
N ILE A 60 8.54 2.45 -9.23
CA ILE A 60 7.22 2.02 -8.80
C ILE A 60 6.61 1.01 -9.77
N LYS A 61 6.73 1.27 -11.07
CA LYS A 61 6.26 0.34 -12.11
C LYS A 61 6.98 -1.00 -12.04
N ALA A 62 8.30 -0.97 -11.81
CA ALA A 62 9.11 -2.17 -11.70
C ALA A 62 8.72 -2.98 -10.46
N LEU A 63 8.43 -2.33 -9.34
CA LEU A 63 7.94 -2.99 -8.14
C LEU A 63 6.63 -3.74 -8.42
N PHE A 64 5.68 -3.07 -9.05
CA PHE A 64 4.41 -3.71 -9.38
C PHE A 64 4.60 -4.86 -10.37
N TYR A 65 5.43 -4.66 -11.39
CA TYR A 65 5.71 -5.70 -12.36
C TYR A 65 6.34 -6.94 -11.71
N GLN A 66 7.25 -6.72 -10.78
CA GLN A 66 8.01 -7.80 -10.13
C GLN A 66 7.18 -8.56 -9.09
N TYR A 67 6.40 -7.84 -8.27
CA TYR A 67 5.70 -8.45 -7.14
C TYR A 67 4.21 -8.69 -7.41
N GLY A 68 3.57 -7.88 -8.25
CA GLY A 68 2.15 -8.01 -8.55
C GLY A 68 1.29 -7.83 -7.30
N LEU A 69 0.16 -8.52 -7.27
CA LEU A 69 -0.79 -8.45 -6.16
C LEU A 69 -0.62 -9.59 -5.15
N HIS A 70 0.35 -10.45 -5.33
CA HIS A 70 0.47 -11.68 -4.55
C HIS A 70 1.78 -11.86 -3.81
N SER A 71 2.81 -11.09 -4.14
CA SER A 71 4.12 -11.21 -3.51
C SER A 71 4.40 -9.98 -2.66
N HIS A 72 5.00 -10.18 -1.50
CA HIS A 72 5.32 -9.09 -0.59
C HIS A 72 6.70 -8.50 -0.89
N PHE A 73 6.86 -7.25 -0.50
CA PHE A 73 8.14 -6.55 -0.60
C PHE A 73 8.30 -5.63 0.61
N SER A 74 9.51 -5.08 0.77
CA SER A 74 9.81 -4.18 1.88
C SER A 74 9.40 -2.76 1.53
N PHE A 75 8.60 -2.15 2.40
CA PHE A 75 8.15 -0.77 2.30
C PHE A 75 8.63 0.00 3.53
N THR A 76 9.26 1.16 3.30
CA THR A 76 9.66 2.05 4.39
C THR A 76 8.61 3.14 4.55
N ASP A 77 7.97 3.18 5.71
CA ASP A 77 6.91 4.15 5.96
C ASP A 77 7.48 5.54 6.33
N LYS A 78 6.59 6.50 6.55
CA LYS A 78 7.00 7.87 6.89
C LYS A 78 7.72 7.97 8.23
N SER A 79 7.59 6.97 9.08
CA SER A 79 8.31 6.87 10.35
C SER A 79 9.66 6.19 10.20
N ASN A 80 10.07 5.91 8.96
CA ASN A 80 11.32 5.24 8.61
C ASN A 80 11.41 3.81 9.14
N THR A 81 10.27 3.15 9.27
CA THR A 81 10.17 1.75 9.69
C THR A 81 9.93 0.86 8.48
N ALA A 82 10.72 -0.20 8.36
CA ALA A 82 10.54 -1.17 7.26
C ALA A 82 9.38 -2.11 7.59
N ARG A 83 8.51 -2.32 6.60
CA ARG A 83 7.35 -3.20 6.75
C ARG A 83 7.23 -4.09 5.52
N ASN A 84 6.76 -5.32 5.73
CA ASN A 84 6.46 -6.22 4.62
C ASN A 84 5.03 -5.97 4.18
N VAL A 85 4.87 -5.59 2.91
CA VAL A 85 3.57 -5.22 2.35
C VAL A 85 3.38 -5.89 0.99
N VAL A 86 2.12 -5.96 0.56
CA VAL A 86 1.75 -6.34 -0.80
C VAL A 86 0.88 -5.25 -1.38
N PHE A 87 0.87 -5.14 -2.71
CA PHE A 87 -0.08 -4.28 -3.39
C PHE A 87 -1.49 -4.85 -3.22
N GLU A 88 -2.40 -4.07 -2.72
CA GLU A 88 -3.80 -4.51 -2.55
C GLU A 88 -4.60 -4.28 -3.82
N LYS A 89 -4.27 -3.23 -4.57
CA LYS A 89 -4.97 -2.87 -5.81
C LYS A 89 -3.99 -2.71 -6.96
N PRO A 90 -4.45 -2.90 -8.21
CA PRO A 90 -3.60 -2.62 -9.36
C PRO A 90 -3.11 -1.19 -9.35
N LEU A 91 -1.90 -1.01 -9.85
CA LEU A 91 -1.27 0.30 -9.94
C LEU A 91 -1.97 1.16 -10.98
N SER A 92 -2.30 2.39 -10.61
CA SER A 92 -2.91 3.36 -11.50
C SER A 92 -2.13 4.67 -11.44
N PHE A 93 -1.85 5.24 -12.60
CA PHE A 93 -1.09 6.48 -12.67
C PHE A 93 -1.47 7.27 -13.92
N VAL A 94 -1.12 8.57 -13.89
CA VAL A 94 -1.34 9.48 -15.01
C VAL A 94 -0.03 10.19 -15.33
N GLU A 95 0.33 10.25 -16.61
CA GLU A 95 1.40 11.10 -17.08
C GLU A 95 0.81 12.48 -17.38
N SER A 96 1.09 13.45 -16.51
CA SER A 96 0.47 14.77 -16.63
C SER A 96 1.19 15.66 -17.64
N VAL A 97 2.52 15.60 -17.68
CA VAL A 97 3.37 16.32 -18.62
C VAL A 97 4.49 15.36 -18.99
N SER A 98 5.08 15.55 -20.17
CA SER A 98 6.16 14.68 -20.62
C SER A 98 7.22 14.49 -19.54
N GLY A 99 7.43 13.24 -19.13
CA GLY A 99 8.42 12.88 -18.12
C GLY A 99 7.96 13.02 -16.67
N TRP A 100 6.72 13.50 -16.41
CA TRP A 100 6.18 13.64 -15.07
C TRP A 100 4.96 12.75 -14.88
N TYR A 101 4.87 12.11 -13.72
CA TYR A 101 3.84 11.12 -13.42
C TYR A 101 3.15 11.46 -12.11
N LYS A 102 1.87 11.16 -12.06
CA LYS A 102 1.05 11.31 -10.85
C LYS A 102 0.47 9.95 -10.47
N PHE A 103 0.72 9.52 -9.26
CA PHE A 103 0.11 8.32 -8.69
C PHE A 103 -0.89 8.78 -7.64
N ASP A 104 -2.17 8.71 -7.96
CA ASP A 104 -3.23 9.20 -7.08
C ASP A 104 -3.30 8.41 -5.78
N THR A 105 -3.28 7.10 -5.90
CA THR A 105 -3.32 6.25 -4.71
C THR A 105 -2.64 4.92 -5.00
N ILE A 106 -1.62 4.64 -4.22
CA ILE A 106 -0.98 3.33 -4.20
C ILE A 106 -1.41 2.69 -2.89
N VAL A 107 -2.13 1.57 -2.97
CA VAL A 107 -2.68 0.91 -1.78
C VAL A 107 -1.82 -0.31 -1.46
N LEU A 108 -1.24 -0.30 -0.27
CA LEU A 108 -0.38 -1.37 0.23
C LEU A 108 -1.01 -1.90 1.52
N VAL A 109 -0.95 -3.20 1.72
CA VAL A 109 -1.42 -3.80 2.97
C VAL A 109 -0.30 -4.59 3.61
N GLU A 110 -0.13 -4.40 4.91
CA GLU A 110 0.86 -5.13 5.71
C GLU A 110 0.45 -6.59 5.84
N ILE A 111 1.41 -7.46 5.74
CA ILE A 111 1.17 -8.89 5.93
C ILE A 111 1.66 -9.39 7.28
#